data_5e2a8150ea541646a1b498fc0deb08e3
#
_entry.id   5e2a8150ea541646a1b498fc0deb08e3
#
_cell.length_a   1.000
_cell.length_b   1.000
_cell.length_c   1.000
_cell.angle_alpha   90.00
_cell.angle_beta   90.00
_cell.angle_gamma   90.00
#
_symmetry.space_group_name_H-M   'P 1'
#
loop_
_entity.id
_entity.type
_entity.pdbx_description
1 polymer ?
#
loop_
_entity_poly.entity_id
_entity_poly.type
_entity_poly.pdbx_seq_one_letter_code
_entity_poly.pdbx_strand_id
1 'polypeptide(L)'
;MQQILADILHTIGQAMLTPCLIILALLMIAALWQIGDVAVEWIKVRRPHKLKVTELIKEIHTEAETRGVDAIKEVIASSGLLVRQKNAIYRVLDAPELYAHGATITAIAEKALASEEDYYSRQVQITDTIAKLGPSFGLLGTLIPLGPGITALSNGDTAALAASVGVAFDTTIAGLLAASAAVVISGRRKHWYGNYMTELETVMEAVLEEIDQNVEHE
;
A
#
# COMPACT_ATOMS: atom_id res chain seq x y z
N MET A 1 33.73 -34.42 2.73
CA MET A 1 32.43 -33.91 2.26
C MET A 1 31.91 -32.78 3.17
N GLN A 2 31.82 -32.95 4.49
CA GLN A 2 31.36 -31.89 5.40
C GLN A 2 32.21 -30.61 5.35
N GLN A 3 33.53 -30.70 5.33
CA GLN A 3 34.43 -29.53 5.22
C GLN A 3 34.21 -28.75 3.92
N ILE A 4 34.14 -29.45 2.79
CA ILE A 4 33.90 -28.80 1.49
C ILE A 4 32.57 -28.07 1.46
N LEU A 5 31.50 -28.65 2.03
CA LEU A 5 30.20 -28.02 2.11
C LEU A 5 30.22 -26.79 3.03
N ALA A 6 30.94 -26.87 4.15
CA ALA A 6 31.11 -25.75 5.06
C ALA A 6 31.88 -24.58 4.41
N ASP A 7 32.96 -24.88 3.67
CA ASP A 7 33.76 -23.87 2.96
C ASP A 7 32.96 -23.18 1.84
N ILE A 8 32.15 -23.95 1.11
CA ILE A 8 31.24 -23.40 0.09
C ILE A 8 30.19 -22.44 0.75
N LEU A 9 29.53 -22.88 1.83
CA LEU A 9 28.57 -22.08 2.54
C LEU A 9 29.18 -20.80 3.14
N HIS A 10 30.41 -20.92 3.67
CA HIS A 10 31.15 -19.76 4.19
C HIS A 10 31.45 -18.74 3.08
N THR A 11 31.95 -19.20 1.94
CA THR A 11 32.27 -18.36 0.79
C THR A 11 31.02 -17.66 0.23
N ILE A 12 29.90 -18.38 0.11
CA ILE A 12 28.62 -17.81 -0.31
C ILE A 12 28.16 -16.77 0.71
N GLY A 13 28.22 -17.09 2.01
CA GLY A 13 27.84 -16.18 3.08
C GLY A 13 28.61 -14.85 3.02
N GLN A 14 29.92 -14.91 2.85
CA GLN A 14 30.77 -13.71 2.73
C GLN A 14 30.45 -12.89 1.47
N ALA A 15 30.22 -13.54 0.33
CA ALA A 15 29.83 -12.88 -0.90
C ALA A 15 28.49 -12.16 -0.80
N MET A 16 27.60 -12.61 0.10
CA MET A 16 26.28 -12.00 0.34
C MET A 16 26.33 -10.70 1.14
N LEU A 17 27.45 -10.32 1.76
CA LEU A 17 27.55 -9.09 2.54
C LEU A 17 27.25 -7.84 1.69
N THR A 18 27.92 -7.70 0.56
CA THR A 18 27.73 -6.53 -0.31
C THR A 18 26.29 -6.41 -0.83
N PRO A 19 25.66 -7.46 -1.40
CA PRO A 19 24.24 -7.41 -1.75
C PRO A 19 23.32 -7.06 -0.57
N CYS A 20 23.60 -7.60 0.61
CA CYS A 20 22.84 -7.33 1.82
C CYS A 20 22.89 -5.84 2.20
N LEU A 21 24.05 -5.23 2.21
CA LEU A 21 24.24 -3.80 2.50
C LEU A 21 23.54 -2.92 1.45
N ILE A 22 23.61 -3.29 0.17
CA ILE A 22 22.91 -2.56 -0.90
C ILE A 22 21.40 -2.63 -0.69
N ILE A 23 20.84 -3.81 -0.40
CA ILE A 23 19.41 -3.97 -0.15
C ILE A 23 19.00 -3.19 1.08
N LEU A 24 19.74 -3.20 2.17
CA LEU A 24 19.47 -2.40 3.36
C LEU A 24 19.46 -0.90 3.04
N ALA A 25 20.42 -0.41 2.27
CA ALA A 25 20.44 0.99 1.84
C ALA A 25 19.20 1.34 1.01
N LEU A 26 18.80 0.47 0.07
CA LEU A 26 17.60 0.66 -0.73
C LEU A 26 16.31 0.63 0.14
N LEU A 27 16.22 -0.27 1.12
CA LEU A 27 15.11 -0.32 2.07
C LEU A 27 15.02 0.96 2.91
N MET A 28 16.14 1.51 3.36
CA MET A 28 16.19 2.79 4.08
C MET A 28 15.71 3.95 3.20
N ILE A 29 16.20 4.04 1.97
CA ILE A 29 15.77 5.07 1.01
C ILE A 29 14.27 4.93 0.73
N ALA A 30 13.78 3.70 0.50
CA ALA A 30 12.38 3.44 0.28
C ALA A 30 11.52 3.80 1.51
N ALA A 31 11.97 3.52 2.73
CA ALA A 31 11.27 3.90 3.96
C ALA A 31 11.19 5.42 4.11
N LEU A 32 12.26 6.15 3.83
CA LEU A 32 12.28 7.62 3.87
C LEU A 32 11.35 8.22 2.82
N TRP A 33 11.34 7.67 1.59
CA TRP A 33 10.40 8.06 0.54
C TRP A 33 8.96 7.86 0.99
N GLN A 34 8.65 6.70 1.57
CA GLN A 34 7.30 6.37 2.05
C GLN A 34 6.82 7.32 3.17
N ILE A 35 7.72 7.77 4.05
CA ILE A 35 7.39 8.79 5.07
C ILE A 35 6.96 10.09 4.40
N GLY A 36 7.72 10.54 3.38
CA GLY A 36 7.39 11.74 2.61
C GLY A 36 6.05 11.62 1.89
N ASP A 37 5.82 10.49 1.23
CA ASP A 37 4.61 10.21 0.48
C ASP A 37 3.35 10.21 1.39
N VAL A 38 3.42 9.52 2.53
CA VAL A 38 2.33 9.52 3.54
C VAL A 38 2.10 10.91 4.13
N ALA A 39 3.15 11.70 4.36
CA ALA A 39 2.98 13.06 4.84
C ALA A 39 2.25 13.94 3.82
N VAL A 40 2.58 13.82 2.54
CA VAL A 40 1.89 14.51 1.44
C VAL A 40 0.44 14.04 1.31
N GLU A 41 0.19 12.73 1.35
CA GLU A 41 -1.15 12.15 1.31
C GLU A 41 -2.01 12.66 2.47
N TRP A 42 -1.46 12.69 3.68
CA TRP A 42 -2.16 13.19 4.86
C TRP A 42 -2.55 14.66 4.75
N ILE A 43 -1.63 15.52 4.25
CA ILE A 43 -1.86 16.96 4.15
C ILE A 43 -2.81 17.28 2.99
N LYS A 44 -2.60 16.70 1.81
CA LYS A 44 -3.31 17.07 0.57
C LYS A 44 -4.64 16.34 0.39
N VAL A 45 -4.73 15.10 0.86
CA VAL A 45 -5.89 14.25 0.63
C VAL A 45 -6.71 14.11 1.92
N ARG A 46 -6.11 13.60 2.97
CA ARG A 46 -6.82 13.22 4.20
C ARG A 46 -7.37 14.42 4.97
N ARG A 47 -6.58 15.46 5.12
CA ARG A 47 -6.97 16.62 5.91
C ARG A 47 -8.14 17.42 5.32
N PRO A 48 -8.22 17.67 4.01
CA PRO A 48 -9.37 18.31 3.38
C PRO A 48 -10.56 17.38 3.15
N HIS A 49 -10.35 16.05 3.13
CA HIS A 49 -11.40 15.08 2.86
C HIS A 49 -12.38 15.00 4.04
N LYS A 50 -13.59 15.51 3.83
CA LYS A 50 -14.72 15.49 4.79
C LYS A 50 -15.97 15.05 4.06
N LEU A 51 -15.97 13.84 3.51
CA LEU A 51 -17.12 13.29 2.84
C LEU A 51 -18.20 12.93 3.88
N LYS A 52 -19.40 13.42 3.69
CA LYS A 52 -20.59 13.00 4.43
C LYS A 52 -21.41 12.09 3.53
N VAL A 53 -21.06 10.81 3.53
CA VAL A 53 -21.67 9.78 2.66
C VAL A 53 -23.19 9.81 2.72
N THR A 54 -23.78 9.92 3.92
CA THR A 54 -25.24 9.97 4.09
C THR A 54 -25.91 11.18 3.42
N GLU A 55 -25.24 12.35 3.42
CA GLU A 55 -25.75 13.54 2.73
C GLU A 55 -25.65 13.37 1.22
N LEU A 56 -24.53 12.83 0.74
CA LEU A 56 -24.33 12.55 -0.67
C LEU A 56 -25.34 11.54 -1.23
N ILE A 57 -25.64 10.46 -0.50
CA ILE A 57 -26.64 9.48 -0.92
C ILE A 57 -28.03 10.12 -1.02
N LYS A 58 -28.41 10.96 -0.05
CA LYS A 58 -29.70 11.68 -0.10
C LYS A 58 -29.78 12.61 -1.32
N GLU A 59 -28.68 13.28 -1.65
CA GLU A 59 -28.58 14.16 -2.80
C GLU A 59 -28.71 13.36 -4.10
N ILE A 60 -28.02 12.21 -4.22
CA ILE A 60 -28.12 11.28 -5.35
C ILE A 60 -29.59 10.85 -5.55
N HIS A 61 -30.25 10.38 -4.48
CA HIS A 61 -31.65 9.97 -4.54
C HIS A 61 -32.57 11.10 -4.98
N THR A 62 -32.49 12.28 -4.36
CA THR A 62 -33.34 13.42 -4.69
C THR A 62 -33.15 13.89 -6.14
N GLU A 63 -31.94 13.98 -6.61
CA GLU A 63 -31.65 14.42 -7.97
C GLU A 63 -32.01 13.35 -9.02
N ALA A 64 -31.84 12.06 -8.70
CA ALA A 64 -32.24 10.96 -9.55
C ALA A 64 -33.77 10.92 -9.75
N GLU A 65 -34.54 11.06 -8.67
CA GLU A 65 -36.03 11.15 -8.74
C GLU A 65 -36.54 12.35 -9.53
N THR A 66 -35.82 13.49 -9.46
CA THR A 66 -36.31 14.75 -10.06
C THR A 66 -35.85 14.91 -11.50
N ARG A 67 -34.62 14.51 -11.84
CA ARG A 67 -33.94 14.79 -13.13
C ARG A 67 -33.42 13.54 -13.84
N GLY A 68 -33.63 12.36 -13.26
CA GLY A 68 -33.16 11.09 -13.80
C GLY A 68 -31.68 10.78 -13.49
N VAL A 69 -31.24 9.61 -13.93
CA VAL A 69 -29.88 9.06 -13.65
C VAL A 69 -28.75 9.99 -14.16
N ASP A 70 -28.99 10.76 -15.23
CA ASP A 70 -27.98 11.68 -15.75
C ASP A 70 -27.58 12.78 -14.77
N ALA A 71 -28.49 13.20 -13.87
CA ALA A 71 -28.20 14.17 -12.83
C ALA A 71 -27.20 13.65 -11.79
N ILE A 72 -27.13 12.34 -11.57
CA ILE A 72 -26.18 11.72 -10.64
C ILE A 72 -24.75 12.09 -11.02
N LYS A 73 -24.41 12.22 -12.31
CA LYS A 73 -23.07 12.62 -12.78
C LYS A 73 -22.68 14.01 -12.24
N GLU A 74 -23.62 14.96 -12.21
CA GLU A 74 -23.37 16.31 -11.68
C GLU A 74 -23.15 16.28 -10.16
N VAL A 75 -23.95 15.47 -9.43
CA VAL A 75 -23.81 15.28 -7.99
C VAL A 75 -22.44 14.67 -7.66
N ILE A 76 -22.06 13.62 -8.35
CA ILE A 76 -20.74 12.98 -8.17
C ILE A 76 -19.61 13.96 -8.52
N ALA A 77 -19.75 14.77 -9.58
CA ALA A 77 -18.76 15.76 -9.96
C ALA A 77 -18.52 16.80 -8.87
N SER A 78 -19.58 17.30 -8.24
CA SER A 78 -19.53 18.31 -7.15
C SER A 78 -19.18 17.72 -5.80
N SER A 79 -19.31 16.41 -5.62
CA SER A 79 -19.09 15.71 -4.34
C SER A 79 -17.65 15.83 -3.81
N GLY A 80 -17.48 15.56 -2.51
CA GLY A 80 -16.16 15.45 -1.86
C GLY A 80 -15.43 14.14 -2.12
N LEU A 81 -15.92 13.27 -3.01
CA LEU A 81 -15.24 12.01 -3.37
C LEU A 81 -13.85 12.25 -3.98
N LEU A 82 -12.95 11.31 -3.75
CA LEU A 82 -11.64 11.32 -4.39
C LEU A 82 -11.77 11.14 -5.91
N VAL A 83 -10.82 11.70 -6.67
CA VAL A 83 -10.82 11.61 -8.14
C VAL A 83 -10.93 10.16 -8.61
N ARG A 84 -10.26 9.24 -7.95
CA ARG A 84 -10.32 7.81 -8.29
C ARG A 84 -11.70 7.21 -8.03
N GLN A 85 -12.30 7.54 -6.88
CA GLN A 85 -13.66 7.11 -6.54
C GLN A 85 -14.68 7.63 -7.57
N LYS A 86 -14.59 8.90 -7.95
CA LYS A 86 -15.43 9.47 -9.02
C LYS A 86 -15.28 8.71 -10.34
N ASN A 87 -14.03 8.43 -10.74
CA ASN A 87 -13.75 7.69 -11.98
C ASN A 87 -14.29 6.24 -11.93
N ALA A 88 -14.28 5.59 -10.76
CA ALA A 88 -14.87 4.26 -10.61
C ALA A 88 -16.39 4.30 -10.81
N ILE A 89 -17.08 5.30 -10.25
CA ILE A 89 -18.51 5.50 -10.40
C ILE A 89 -18.88 5.88 -11.85
N TYR A 90 -18.10 6.75 -12.49
CA TYR A 90 -18.32 7.13 -13.87
C TYR A 90 -18.25 5.94 -14.84
N ARG A 91 -17.44 4.90 -14.58
CA ARG A 91 -17.43 3.69 -15.41
C ARG A 91 -18.79 2.99 -15.47
N VAL A 92 -19.61 3.13 -14.43
CA VAL A 92 -20.98 2.61 -14.36
C VAL A 92 -21.93 3.59 -15.05
N LEU A 93 -21.84 4.89 -14.74
CA LEU A 93 -22.72 5.92 -15.25
C LEU A 93 -22.50 6.22 -16.75
N ASP A 94 -21.35 5.87 -17.32
CA ASP A 94 -21.03 6.08 -18.74
C ASP A 94 -21.44 4.90 -19.64
N ALA A 95 -22.24 3.95 -19.11
CA ALA A 95 -22.75 2.80 -19.86
C ALA A 95 -24.31 2.72 -19.81
N PRO A 96 -25.04 3.79 -20.22
CA PRO A 96 -26.51 3.83 -20.12
C PRO A 96 -27.21 2.72 -20.93
N GLU A 97 -26.58 2.26 -22.01
CA GLU A 97 -27.08 1.15 -22.85
C GLU A 97 -27.15 -0.20 -22.10
N LEU A 98 -26.46 -0.31 -20.96
CA LEU A 98 -26.43 -1.52 -20.15
C LEU A 98 -27.34 -1.47 -18.93
N TYR A 99 -28.02 -0.34 -18.66
CA TYR A 99 -28.87 -0.21 -17.47
C TYR A 99 -30.01 -1.23 -17.44
N ALA A 100 -30.61 -1.52 -18.60
CA ALA A 100 -31.63 -2.57 -18.72
C ALA A 100 -31.11 -3.99 -18.45
N HIS A 101 -29.80 -4.14 -18.27
CA HIS A 101 -29.16 -5.43 -18.01
C HIS A 101 -28.54 -5.43 -16.60
N GLY A 102 -29.37 -5.44 -15.55
CA GLY A 102 -28.96 -5.30 -14.14
C GLY A 102 -27.75 -6.17 -13.75
N ALA A 103 -27.71 -7.44 -14.15
CA ALA A 103 -26.55 -8.28 -13.86
C ALA A 103 -25.24 -7.80 -14.52
N THR A 104 -25.33 -7.18 -15.72
CA THR A 104 -24.15 -6.68 -16.44
C THR A 104 -23.64 -5.41 -15.79
N ILE A 105 -24.51 -4.47 -15.42
CA ILE A 105 -24.11 -3.23 -14.79
C ILE A 105 -23.51 -3.48 -13.39
N THR A 106 -24.09 -4.42 -12.64
CA THR A 106 -23.53 -4.87 -11.36
C THR A 106 -22.13 -5.46 -11.54
N ALA A 107 -21.90 -6.30 -12.55
CA ALA A 107 -20.59 -6.85 -12.82
C ALA A 107 -19.54 -5.77 -13.20
N ILE A 108 -19.96 -4.70 -13.88
CA ILE A 108 -19.08 -3.55 -14.17
C ILE A 108 -18.73 -2.81 -12.88
N ALA A 109 -19.71 -2.59 -12.01
CA ALA A 109 -19.50 -1.95 -10.70
C ALA A 109 -18.54 -2.78 -9.82
N GLU A 110 -18.76 -4.08 -9.70
CA GLU A 110 -17.88 -5.01 -8.97
C GLU A 110 -16.46 -4.98 -9.52
N LYS A 111 -16.30 -4.99 -10.85
CA LYS A 111 -14.99 -4.88 -11.49
C LYS A 111 -14.32 -3.53 -11.22
N ALA A 112 -15.08 -2.44 -11.19
CA ALA A 112 -14.56 -1.13 -10.84
C ALA A 112 -14.09 -1.07 -9.39
N LEU A 113 -14.88 -1.60 -8.45
CA LEU A 113 -14.52 -1.74 -7.03
C LEU A 113 -13.27 -2.59 -6.83
N ALA A 114 -13.22 -3.79 -7.42
CA ALA A 114 -12.06 -4.68 -7.34
C ALA A 114 -10.77 -4.03 -7.90
N SER A 115 -10.89 -3.22 -8.96
CA SER A 115 -9.75 -2.47 -9.52
C SER A 115 -9.21 -1.42 -8.55
N GLU A 116 -10.07 -0.75 -7.79
CA GLU A 116 -9.66 0.22 -6.77
C GLU A 116 -9.07 -0.48 -5.54
N GLU A 117 -9.66 -1.58 -5.09
CA GLU A 117 -9.12 -2.40 -4.01
C GLU A 117 -7.72 -2.93 -4.33
N ASP A 118 -7.50 -3.46 -5.54
CA ASP A 118 -6.18 -3.92 -6.00
C ASP A 118 -5.15 -2.78 -6.00
N TYR A 119 -5.54 -1.58 -6.44
CA TYR A 119 -4.67 -0.41 -6.39
C TYR A 119 -4.23 -0.08 -4.95
N TYR A 120 -5.16 0.02 -4.01
CA TYR A 120 -4.85 0.34 -2.62
C TYR A 120 -4.08 -0.80 -1.93
N SER A 121 -4.41 -2.05 -2.23
CA SER A 121 -3.70 -3.22 -1.75
C SER A 121 -2.23 -3.21 -2.17
N ARG A 122 -1.93 -2.89 -3.42
CA ARG A 122 -0.54 -2.77 -3.92
C ARG A 122 0.25 -1.68 -3.20
N GLN A 123 -0.37 -0.52 -2.89
CA GLN A 123 0.29 0.54 -2.14
C GLN A 123 0.68 0.09 -0.72
N VAL A 124 -0.19 -0.67 -0.07
CA VAL A 124 0.07 -1.25 1.25
C VAL A 124 1.14 -2.34 1.16
N GLN A 125 1.10 -3.20 0.13
CA GLN A 125 2.02 -4.32 -0.05
C GLN A 125 3.48 -3.88 -0.13
N ILE A 126 3.78 -2.76 -0.79
CA ILE A 126 5.13 -2.19 -0.85
C ILE A 126 5.64 -1.91 0.55
N THR A 127 4.83 -1.25 1.36
CA THR A 127 5.18 -0.89 2.74
C THR A 127 5.32 -2.12 3.63
N ASP A 128 4.42 -3.10 3.49
CA ASP A 128 4.48 -4.39 4.21
C ASP A 128 5.74 -5.18 3.85
N THR A 129 6.19 -5.09 2.61
CA THR A 129 7.43 -5.75 2.16
C THR A 129 8.65 -5.15 2.85
N ILE A 130 8.74 -3.81 2.95
CA ILE A 130 9.83 -3.14 3.69
C ILE A 130 9.79 -3.55 5.17
N ALA A 131 8.61 -3.58 5.77
CA ALA A 131 8.42 -3.97 7.16
C ALA A 131 8.92 -5.40 7.46
N LYS A 132 8.73 -6.33 6.53
CA LYS A 132 9.16 -7.73 6.66
C LYS A 132 10.63 -7.93 6.35
N LEU A 133 11.13 -7.29 5.31
CA LEU A 133 12.52 -7.48 4.85
C LEU A 133 13.53 -6.73 5.70
N GLY A 134 13.19 -5.57 6.26
CA GLY A 134 14.11 -4.76 7.06
C GLY A 134 14.80 -5.54 8.18
N PRO A 135 14.06 -6.19 9.10
CA PRO A 135 14.67 -6.98 10.18
C PRO A 135 15.48 -8.17 9.67
N SER A 136 15.01 -8.83 8.58
CA SER A 136 15.68 -10.00 8.02
C SER A 136 17.06 -9.64 7.44
N PHE A 137 17.13 -8.55 6.66
CA PHE A 137 18.39 -8.05 6.13
C PHE A 137 19.26 -7.40 7.21
N GLY A 138 18.68 -6.77 8.22
CA GLY A 138 19.38 -6.30 9.42
C GLY A 138 20.09 -7.45 10.13
N LEU A 139 19.39 -8.57 10.33
CA LEU A 139 19.99 -9.77 10.96
C LEU A 139 21.09 -10.39 10.08
N LEU A 140 20.89 -10.51 8.77
CA LEU A 140 21.94 -10.97 7.84
C LEU A 140 23.17 -10.08 7.90
N GLY A 141 22.97 -8.77 7.93
CA GLY A 141 24.04 -7.78 8.06
C GLY A 141 24.82 -7.85 9.37
N THR A 142 24.30 -8.51 10.41
CA THR A 142 25.04 -8.79 11.65
C THR A 142 25.78 -10.12 11.58
N LEU A 143 25.14 -11.17 11.12
CA LEU A 143 25.70 -12.53 11.16
C LEU A 143 26.89 -12.69 10.20
N ILE A 144 26.83 -12.07 9.02
CA ILE A 144 27.85 -12.23 8.00
C ILE A 144 29.20 -11.64 8.46
N PRO A 145 29.32 -10.39 8.94
CA PRO A 145 30.61 -9.83 9.35
C PRO A 145 31.12 -10.40 10.69
N LEU A 146 30.27 -10.95 11.54
CA LEU A 146 30.72 -11.54 12.81
C LEU A 146 31.60 -12.78 12.60
N GLY A 147 31.41 -13.56 11.54
CA GLY A 147 32.26 -14.72 11.25
C GLY A 147 33.75 -14.34 11.10
N PRO A 148 34.12 -13.47 10.14
CA PRO A 148 35.47 -12.92 10.02
C PRO A 148 35.95 -12.19 11.29
N GLY A 149 35.06 -11.46 11.97
CA GLY A 149 35.39 -10.77 13.23
C GLY A 149 35.88 -11.71 14.33
N ILE A 150 35.23 -12.86 14.51
CA ILE A 150 35.64 -13.89 15.49
C ILE A 150 36.99 -14.53 15.05
N THR A 151 37.17 -14.76 13.77
CA THR A 151 38.46 -15.27 13.25
C THR A 151 39.58 -14.26 13.50
N ALA A 152 39.35 -12.98 13.28
CA ALA A 152 40.30 -11.91 13.57
C ALA A 152 40.67 -11.87 15.07
N LEU A 153 39.71 -12.05 15.97
CA LEU A 153 39.94 -12.12 17.41
C LEU A 153 40.88 -13.31 17.75
N SER A 154 40.69 -14.48 17.15
CA SER A 154 41.56 -15.64 17.40
C SER A 154 42.98 -15.40 16.97
N ASN A 155 43.23 -14.48 16.04
CA ASN A 155 44.55 -14.04 15.58
C ASN A 155 45.09 -12.82 16.37
N GLY A 156 44.37 -12.35 17.38
CA GLY A 156 44.75 -11.19 18.21
C GLY A 156 44.41 -9.82 17.57
N ASP A 157 43.73 -9.78 16.44
CA ASP A 157 43.34 -8.55 15.74
C ASP A 157 42.01 -8.00 16.28
N THR A 158 42.10 -7.28 17.40
CA THR A 158 40.95 -6.63 18.04
C THR A 158 40.37 -5.47 17.23
N ALA A 159 41.19 -4.84 16.36
CA ALA A 159 40.71 -3.74 15.52
C ALA A 159 39.77 -4.23 14.41
N ALA A 160 40.13 -5.36 13.76
CA ALA A 160 39.26 -5.98 12.78
C ALA A 160 37.94 -6.52 13.40
N LEU A 161 38.01 -7.06 14.64
CA LEU A 161 36.80 -7.43 15.37
C LEU A 161 35.91 -6.21 15.63
N ALA A 162 36.47 -5.11 16.12
CA ALA A 162 35.71 -3.89 16.40
C ALA A 162 35.04 -3.33 15.14
N ALA A 163 35.73 -3.34 14.00
CA ALA A 163 35.15 -2.95 12.73
C ALA A 163 33.97 -3.83 12.30
N SER A 164 34.11 -5.16 12.43
CA SER A 164 33.05 -6.12 12.11
C SER A 164 31.81 -5.94 12.98
N VAL A 165 32.01 -5.70 14.28
CA VAL A 165 30.92 -5.42 15.23
C VAL A 165 30.25 -4.08 14.91
N GLY A 166 31.01 -3.06 14.51
CA GLY A 166 30.46 -1.78 14.07
C GLY A 166 29.48 -1.95 12.90
N VAL A 167 29.91 -2.63 11.84
CA VAL A 167 29.05 -2.94 10.68
C VAL A 167 27.80 -3.72 11.10
N ALA A 168 27.94 -4.69 12.01
CA ALA A 168 26.83 -5.46 12.53
C ALA A 168 25.78 -4.58 13.24
N PHE A 169 26.20 -3.66 14.10
CA PHE A 169 25.28 -2.72 14.75
C PHE A 169 24.59 -1.78 13.77
N ASP A 170 25.35 -1.18 12.85
CA ASP A 170 24.82 -0.23 11.88
C ASP A 170 23.74 -0.87 11.00
N THR A 171 23.96 -2.09 10.55
CA THR A 171 22.99 -2.83 9.72
C THR A 171 21.73 -3.19 10.48
N THR A 172 21.85 -3.58 11.76
CA THR A 172 20.67 -3.84 12.59
C THR A 172 19.85 -2.60 12.81
N ILE A 173 20.49 -1.48 13.16
CA ILE A 173 19.82 -0.20 13.39
C ILE A 173 19.11 0.23 12.11
N ALA A 174 19.77 0.19 10.97
CA ALA A 174 19.17 0.53 9.68
C ALA A 174 17.96 -0.34 9.36
N GLY A 175 18.07 -1.66 9.49
CA GLY A 175 16.99 -2.61 9.23
C GLY A 175 15.76 -2.39 10.13
N LEU A 176 16.00 -2.17 11.42
CA LEU A 176 14.92 -1.93 12.40
C LEU A 176 14.25 -0.58 12.21
N LEU A 177 15.00 0.49 11.90
CA LEU A 177 14.43 1.81 11.62
C LEU A 177 13.55 1.79 10.38
N ALA A 178 14.04 1.18 9.27
CA ALA A 178 13.26 1.05 8.05
C ALA A 178 11.96 0.26 8.29
N ALA A 179 12.06 -0.87 9.00
CA ALA A 179 10.91 -1.72 9.31
C ALA A 179 9.90 -1.02 10.23
N SER A 180 10.37 -0.35 11.28
CA SER A 180 9.50 0.35 12.24
C SER A 180 8.70 1.46 11.56
N ALA A 181 9.35 2.27 10.71
CA ALA A 181 8.68 3.27 9.91
C ALA A 181 7.63 2.64 8.99
N ALA A 182 8.00 1.57 8.28
CA ALA A 182 7.11 0.87 7.36
C ALA A 182 5.89 0.26 8.05
N VAL A 183 6.04 -0.32 9.25
CA VAL A 183 4.91 -0.87 10.03
C VAL A 183 3.89 0.23 10.37
N VAL A 184 4.36 1.39 10.84
CA VAL A 184 3.47 2.51 11.19
C VAL A 184 2.75 3.04 9.97
N ILE A 185 3.46 3.18 8.85
CA ILE A 185 2.90 3.66 7.58
C ILE A 185 1.85 2.68 7.06
N SER A 186 2.18 1.37 7.01
CA SER A 186 1.27 0.33 6.55
C SER A 186 -0.03 0.32 7.35
N GLY A 187 0.06 0.37 8.68
CA GLY A 187 -1.11 0.41 9.55
C GLY A 187 -2.01 1.61 9.26
N ARG A 188 -1.41 2.79 9.03
CA ARG A 188 -2.18 3.99 8.69
C ARG A 188 -2.82 3.90 7.31
N ARG A 189 -2.09 3.44 6.29
CA ARG A 189 -2.63 3.25 4.94
C ARG A 189 -3.78 2.25 4.91
N LYS A 190 -3.64 1.10 5.57
CA LYS A 190 -4.71 0.10 5.67
C LYS A 190 -6.01 0.70 6.22
N HIS A 191 -5.90 1.49 7.28
CA HIS A 191 -7.08 2.15 7.85
C HIS A 191 -7.68 3.19 6.91
N TRP A 192 -6.86 4.01 6.24
CA TRP A 192 -7.36 5.04 5.33
C TRP A 192 -8.00 4.44 4.08
N TYR A 193 -7.34 3.48 3.47
CA TYR A 193 -7.81 2.84 2.24
C TYR A 193 -9.06 1.99 2.50
N GLY A 194 -9.16 1.34 3.67
CA GLY A 194 -10.39 0.69 4.10
C GLY A 194 -11.57 1.67 4.15
N ASN A 195 -11.39 2.87 4.74
CA ASN A 195 -12.43 3.88 4.76
C ASN A 195 -12.80 4.36 3.34
N TYR A 196 -11.81 4.60 2.46
CA TYR A 196 -12.07 5.01 1.08
C TYR A 196 -12.83 3.95 0.29
N MET A 197 -12.52 2.67 0.50
CA MET A 197 -13.27 1.59 -0.13
C MET A 197 -14.69 1.49 0.38
N THR A 198 -14.91 1.56 1.69
CA THR A 198 -16.26 1.55 2.26
C THR A 198 -17.11 2.73 1.77
N GLU A 199 -16.53 3.94 1.70
CA GLU A 199 -17.22 5.10 1.13
C GLU A 199 -17.60 4.87 -0.34
N LEU A 200 -16.69 4.33 -1.14
CA LEU A 200 -16.92 4.05 -2.56
C LEU A 200 -17.99 2.96 -2.76
N GLU A 201 -17.91 1.86 -2.00
CA GLU A 201 -18.89 0.76 -2.04
C GLU A 201 -20.29 1.28 -1.73
N THR A 202 -20.44 2.03 -0.63
CA THR A 202 -21.73 2.56 -0.20
C THR A 202 -22.34 3.52 -1.23
N VAL A 203 -21.54 4.38 -1.85
CA VAL A 203 -22.01 5.28 -2.91
C VAL A 203 -22.32 4.51 -4.20
N MET A 204 -21.52 3.50 -4.54
CA MET A 204 -21.75 2.67 -5.71
C MET A 204 -23.06 1.89 -5.60
N GLU A 205 -23.36 1.32 -4.43
CA GLU A 205 -24.64 0.65 -4.16
C GLU A 205 -25.84 1.61 -4.34
N ALA A 206 -25.74 2.82 -3.79
CA ALA A 206 -26.80 3.83 -3.96
C ALA A 206 -27.00 4.20 -5.45
N VAL A 207 -25.93 4.34 -6.22
CA VAL A 207 -26.02 4.62 -7.67
C VAL A 207 -26.66 3.45 -8.42
N LEU A 208 -26.31 2.21 -8.08
CA LEU A 208 -26.92 1.03 -8.71
C LEU A 208 -28.41 0.92 -8.39
N GLU A 209 -28.82 1.22 -7.15
CA GLU A 209 -30.22 1.23 -6.75
C GLU A 209 -31.05 2.23 -7.56
N GLU A 210 -30.52 3.46 -7.76
CA GLU A 210 -31.20 4.48 -8.57
C GLU A 210 -31.30 4.08 -10.04
N ILE A 211 -30.29 3.41 -10.60
CA ILE A 211 -30.34 2.90 -11.97
C ILE A 211 -31.44 1.85 -12.11
N ASP A 212 -31.52 0.91 -11.16
CA ASP A 212 -32.50 -0.19 -11.20
C ASP A 212 -33.95 0.34 -11.08
N GLN A 213 -34.19 1.28 -10.16
CA GLN A 213 -35.49 1.95 -9.99
C GLN A 213 -35.94 2.71 -11.24
N ASN A 214 -35.00 3.41 -11.91
CA ASN A 214 -35.34 4.15 -13.14
C ASN A 214 -35.73 3.21 -14.30
N VAL A 215 -35.05 2.05 -14.39
CA VAL A 215 -35.39 1.05 -15.43
C VAL A 215 -36.75 0.39 -15.18
N GLU A 216 -37.18 0.23 -13.92
CA GLU A 216 -38.50 -0.33 -13.60
C GLU A 216 -39.66 0.67 -13.87
N HIS A 217 -39.35 1.97 -13.97
CA HIS A 217 -40.35 3.02 -14.19
C HIS A 217 -40.50 3.45 -15.66
N GLU A 218 -39.57 3.03 -16.56
CA GLU A 218 -39.70 3.20 -18.02
C GLU A 218 -40.37 2.02 -18.70
#